data_3c735fb65a5ab5e3c95057cc8c123147
#
_entry.id   3c735fb65a5ab5e3c95057cc8c123147
#
_cell.length_a   1.000
_cell.length_b   1.000
_cell.length_c   1.000
_cell.angle_alpha   90.00
_cell.angle_beta   90.00
_cell.angle_gamma   90.00
#
_symmetry.space_group_name_H-M   'P 1'
#
loop_
_entity.id
_entity.type
_entity.pdbx_description
1 polymer ?
#
loop_
_entity_poly.entity_id
_entity_poly.type
_entity_poly.pdbx_seq_one_letter_code
_entity_poly.pdbx_strand_id
1 'polypeptide(L)' 'MSEKEMLKIMVEEFSRVQKYMILIQDKESAAYREIKDRYIELKVILTVSGINITELDKIKE' A
#
# COMPACT_ATOMS: atom_id res chain seq x y z
N MET A 1 8.14 -1.34 -20.04
CA MET A 1 7.87 -0.40 -18.93
C MET A 1 9.18 -0.16 -18.17
N SER A 2 9.52 1.08 -17.88
CA SER A 2 10.74 1.38 -17.14
C SER A 2 10.55 1.09 -15.66
N GLU A 3 11.66 0.95 -14.95
CA GLU A 3 11.63 0.74 -13.50
C GLU A 3 10.94 1.92 -12.78
N LYS A 4 11.20 3.14 -13.24
CA LYS A 4 10.57 4.33 -12.67
C LYS A 4 9.06 4.30 -12.83
N GLU A 5 8.58 3.90 -14.00
CA GLU A 5 7.14 3.81 -14.25
C GLU A 5 6.50 2.76 -13.37
N MET A 6 7.16 1.62 -13.20
CA MET A 6 6.67 0.55 -12.34
C MET A 6 6.58 1.03 -10.89
N LEU A 7 7.61 1.70 -10.39
CA LEU A 7 7.62 2.23 -9.02
C LEU A 7 6.53 3.28 -8.82
N LYS A 8 6.31 4.13 -9.81
CA LYS A 8 5.24 5.12 -9.74
C LYS A 8 3.87 4.45 -9.60
N ILE A 9 3.62 3.41 -10.41
CA ILE A 9 2.36 2.68 -10.35
C ILE A 9 2.19 2.04 -8.97
N MET A 10 3.25 1.47 -8.41
CA MET A 10 3.20 0.83 -7.10
C MET A 10 2.95 1.84 -5.98
N VAL A 11 3.53 3.04 -6.07
CA VAL A 11 3.28 4.11 -5.10
C VAL A 11 1.81 4.54 -5.16
N GLU A 12 1.26 4.68 -6.37
CA GLU A 12 -0.14 5.03 -6.55
C GLU A 12 -1.05 3.95 -5.98
N GLU A 13 -0.72 2.68 -6.21
CA GLU A 13 -1.49 1.56 -5.67
C GLU A 13 -1.41 1.53 -4.15
N PHE A 14 -0.24 1.79 -3.58
CA PHE A 14 -0.05 1.85 -2.13
C PHE A 14 -0.95 2.91 -1.50
N SER A 15 -1.01 4.08 -2.12
CA SER A 15 -1.88 5.16 -1.67
C SER A 15 -3.36 4.75 -1.75
N ARG A 16 -3.74 4.07 -2.83
CA ARG A 16 -5.12 3.65 -3.06
C ARG A 16 -5.57 2.60 -2.06
N VAL A 17 -4.73 1.59 -1.77
CA VAL A 17 -5.11 0.55 -0.81
C VAL A 17 -5.27 1.14 0.59
N GLN A 18 -4.44 2.10 0.96
CA GLN A 18 -4.59 2.78 2.25
C GLN A 18 -5.91 3.53 2.34
N LYS A 19 -6.30 4.19 1.26
CA LYS A 19 -7.57 4.90 1.18
C LYS A 19 -8.73 3.94 1.39
N TYR A 20 -8.69 2.78 0.76
CA TYR A 20 -9.72 1.76 0.95
C TYR A 20 -9.75 1.26 2.39
N MET A 21 -8.59 1.03 2.99
CA MET A 21 -8.51 0.58 4.38
C MET A 21 -9.16 1.58 5.32
N ILE A 22 -8.96 2.87 5.07
CA ILE A 22 -9.56 3.93 5.88
C ILE A 22 -11.08 3.96 5.72
N LEU A 23 -11.57 3.72 4.51
CA LEU A 23 -13.00 3.77 4.20
C LEU A 23 -13.77 2.56 4.72
N ILE A 24 -13.12 1.40 4.84
CA ILE A 24 -13.78 0.19 5.32
C ILE A 24 -13.99 0.30 6.83
N GLN A 25 -15.24 0.22 7.25
CA GLN A 25 -15.60 0.33 8.67
C GLN A 25 -15.32 -0.95 9.43
N ASP A 26 -15.63 -2.10 8.83
CA ASP A 26 -15.41 -3.40 9.46
C ASP A 26 -13.99 -3.90 9.21
N LYS A 27 -13.11 -3.67 10.17
CA LYS A 27 -11.70 -4.05 10.08
C LYS A 27 -11.48 -5.56 10.18
N GLU A 28 -12.51 -6.31 10.50
CA GLU A 28 -12.43 -7.77 10.59
C GLU A 28 -13.01 -8.47 9.37
N SER A 29 -13.53 -7.70 8.41
CA SER A 29 -14.10 -8.27 7.18
C SER A 29 -13.03 -8.94 6.32
N ALA A 30 -13.45 -9.91 5.51
CA ALA A 30 -12.56 -10.56 4.55
C ALA A 30 -12.00 -9.57 3.54
N ALA A 31 -12.82 -8.61 3.12
CA ALA A 31 -12.39 -7.56 2.19
C ALA A 31 -11.25 -6.73 2.78
N TYR A 32 -11.35 -6.36 4.05
CA TYR A 32 -10.30 -5.60 4.72
C TYR A 32 -9.00 -6.41 4.80
N ARG A 33 -9.09 -7.69 5.13
CA ARG A 33 -7.91 -8.56 5.22
C ARG A 33 -7.18 -8.65 3.89
N GLU A 34 -7.92 -8.82 2.79
CA GLU A 34 -7.33 -8.90 1.45
C GLU A 34 -6.61 -7.60 1.08
N ILE A 35 -7.24 -6.48 1.36
CA ILE A 35 -6.64 -5.18 1.07
C ILE A 35 -5.42 -4.92 1.95
N LYS A 36 -5.49 -5.31 3.22
CA LYS A 36 -4.37 -5.17 4.15
C LYS A 36 -3.17 -6.02 3.71
N ASP A 37 -3.42 -7.23 3.23
CA ASP A 37 -2.36 -8.09 2.71
C ASP A 37 -1.64 -7.41 1.55
N ARG A 38 -2.39 -6.80 0.65
CA ARG A 38 -1.81 -6.07 -0.46
C ARG A 38 -1.03 -4.83 0.01
N TYR A 39 -1.54 -4.15 1.02
CA TYR A 39 -0.86 -3.02 1.64
C TYR A 39 0.52 -3.45 2.18
N ILE A 40 0.58 -4.56 2.89
CA ILE A 40 1.83 -5.07 3.45
C ILE A 40 2.81 -5.48 2.34
N GLU A 41 2.31 -6.17 1.30
CA GLU A 41 3.14 -6.53 0.15
C GLU A 41 3.78 -5.29 -0.50
N LEU A 42 2.98 -4.29 -0.78
CA LEU A 42 3.46 -3.05 -1.39
C LEU A 42 4.45 -2.34 -0.51
N LYS A 43 4.20 -2.33 0.80
CA LYS A 43 5.10 -1.73 1.78
C LYS A 43 6.49 -2.38 1.72
N VAL A 44 6.53 -3.71 1.69
CA VAL A 44 7.79 -4.45 1.61
C VAL A 44 8.50 -4.16 0.29
N ILE A 45 7.78 -4.24 -0.83
CA ILE A 45 8.36 -4.03 -2.15
C ILE A 45 8.95 -2.63 -2.28
N LEU A 46 8.20 -1.62 -1.86
CA LEU A 46 8.67 -0.23 -1.95
C LEU A 46 9.87 0.02 -1.04
N THR A 47 9.88 -0.57 0.14
CA THR A 47 11.00 -0.46 1.07
C THR A 47 12.26 -1.08 0.47
N VAL A 48 12.14 -2.28 -0.09
CA VAL A 48 13.26 -2.98 -0.72
C VAL A 48 13.78 -2.21 -1.95
N SER A 49 12.88 -1.51 -2.64
CA SER A 49 13.25 -0.70 -3.81
C SER A 49 13.91 0.63 -3.44
N GLY A 50 14.07 0.92 -2.15
CA GLY A 50 14.73 2.13 -1.70
C GLY A 50 13.82 3.33 -1.55
N ILE A 51 12.51 3.13 -1.67
CA ILE A 51 11.54 4.21 -1.49
C ILE A 51 11.32 4.44 0.00
N ASN A 52 11.44 5.69 0.44
CA ASN A 52 11.14 6.04 1.82
C ASN A 52 9.62 6.15 1.97
N ILE A 53 9.01 5.15 2.57
CA ILE A 53 7.56 5.07 2.70
C ILE A 53 7.03 5.77 3.95
N THR A 54 7.89 6.31 4.79
CA THR A 54 7.48 6.93 6.05
C THR A 54 6.42 8.00 5.85
N GLU A 55 6.60 8.85 4.85
CA GLU A 55 5.65 9.89 4.53
C GLU A 55 4.43 9.39 3.76
N LEU A 56 4.59 8.28 3.04
CA LEU A 56 3.51 7.71 2.23
C LEU A 56 2.59 6.82 3.05
N ASP A 57 3.10 6.24 4.14
CA ASP A 57 2.38 5.30 4.97
C ASP A 57 1.52 6.03 5.99
N LYS A 58 0.24 6.14 5.67
CA LYS A 58 -0.74 6.81 6.54
C LYS A 58 -1.32 5.88 7.59
N ILE A 59 -1.29 4.57 7.32
CA ILE A 59 -1.83 3.57 8.23
C ILE A 59 -0.83 3.28 9.37
N LYS A 60 0.44 3.22 9.04
CA LYS A 60 1.55 3.03 9.99
C LYS A 60 1.44 1.74 10.81
N GLU A 61 1.15 0.65 10.13
CA GLU A 61 1.14 -0.67 10.75
C GLU A 61 2.43 -1.43 10.50
#